data_774d7c0865631f1e5927a526dd058fdd
#
_entry.id   774d7c0865631f1e5927a526dd058fdd
#
_cell.length_a   1.000
_cell.length_b   1.000
_cell.length_c   1.000
_cell.angle_alpha   90.00
_cell.angle_beta   90.00
_cell.angle_gamma   90.00
#
_symmetry.space_group_name_H-M   'P 1'
#
loop_
_entity.id
_entity.type
_entity.pdbx_description
1 polymer ?
#
loop_
_entity_poly.entity_id
_entity_poly.type
_entity_poly.pdbx_seq_one_letter_code
_entity_poly.pdbx_strand_id
1 'polypeptide(L)'
;LQGKGRVTGRLLGGCCGSMQQIMGTEIFPDKELWKDSTLFMDIGTPYGVETATLHQLRAFAAAGIFKYARGLLCTGMNDSDKDILIKVIRYEEGLTDLPVLYNLAIGHRIPMTVIPTGALAEIDCDHTTFSILEAGVKE
;
A
#
# COMPACT_ATOMS: atom_id res chain seq x y z
N LEU A 1 -9.59 -4.34 5.68
CA LEU A 1 -9.57 -5.64 5.02
C LEU A 1 -9.07 -6.73 5.97
N GLN A 2 -7.99 -6.48 6.68
CA GLN A 2 -7.41 -7.40 7.66
C GLN A 2 -6.52 -6.66 8.67
N GLY A 3 -6.08 -7.37 9.72
CA GLY A 3 -5.25 -6.86 10.81
C GLY A 3 -6.05 -6.55 12.06
N LYS A 4 -5.35 -6.19 13.14
CA LYS A 4 -5.89 -5.82 14.46
C LYS A 4 -5.07 -4.70 15.08
N GLY A 5 -5.69 -3.94 15.98
CA GLY A 5 -5.01 -2.88 16.73
C GLY A 5 -4.51 -1.74 15.86
N ARG A 6 -3.46 -1.09 16.35
CA ARG A 6 -2.88 0.10 15.71
C ARG A 6 -1.45 -0.14 15.30
N VAL A 7 -1.09 0.35 14.13
CA VAL A 7 0.29 0.38 13.66
C VAL A 7 0.63 1.76 13.11
N THR A 8 1.84 2.21 13.39
CA THR A 8 2.38 3.47 12.86
C THR A 8 3.56 3.18 11.94
N GLY A 9 3.70 4.00 10.92
CA GLY A 9 4.81 3.92 9.98
C GLY A 9 4.88 5.17 9.10
N ARG A 10 6.04 5.38 8.48
CA ARG A 10 6.18 6.48 7.52
C ARG A 10 5.52 6.11 6.21
N LEU A 11 4.78 7.05 5.65
CA LEU A 11 4.11 6.87 4.36
C LEU A 11 5.13 6.72 3.24
N LEU A 12 5.15 5.57 2.61
CA LEU A 12 6.00 5.28 1.46
C LEU A 12 5.17 4.51 0.43
N GLY A 13 5.23 4.92 -0.83
CA GLY A 13 4.44 4.26 -1.87
C GLY A 13 4.10 5.16 -3.03
N GLY A 14 3.07 4.78 -3.79
CA GLY A 14 2.63 5.51 -4.97
C GLY A 14 1.78 4.66 -5.91
N CYS A 15 1.71 5.07 -7.17
CA CYS A 15 1.10 4.29 -8.24
C CYS A 15 1.90 3.01 -8.50
N CYS A 16 1.27 1.86 -8.30
CA CYS A 16 1.94 0.56 -8.42
C CYS A 16 2.57 0.32 -9.78
N GLY A 17 1.91 0.73 -10.84
CA GLY A 17 2.43 0.61 -12.21
C GLY A 17 3.72 1.40 -12.41
N SER A 18 3.78 2.63 -11.92
CA SER A 18 4.98 3.48 -12.02
C SER A 18 6.11 2.96 -11.14
N MET A 19 5.80 2.54 -9.91
CA MET A 19 6.80 1.97 -9.00
C MET A 19 7.38 0.67 -9.53
N GLN A 20 6.58 -0.18 -10.17
CA GLN A 20 7.07 -1.41 -10.78
C GLN A 20 8.11 -1.15 -11.87
N GLN A 21 7.97 -0.07 -12.64
CA GLN A 21 8.90 0.28 -13.72
C GLN A 21 10.29 0.69 -13.21
N ILE A 22 10.38 1.17 -11.99
CA ILE A 22 11.65 1.58 -11.38
C ILE A 22 12.25 0.53 -10.44
N MET A 23 11.60 -0.62 -10.24
CA MET A 23 12.16 -1.72 -9.46
C MET A 23 13.50 -2.19 -10.04
N GLY A 24 14.48 -2.38 -9.15
CA GLY A 24 15.84 -2.78 -9.53
C GLY A 24 16.73 -1.64 -10.01
N THR A 25 16.24 -0.40 -10.01
CA THR A 25 17.05 0.80 -10.27
C THR A 25 17.52 1.44 -8.95
N GLU A 26 18.52 2.31 -9.01
CA GLU A 26 19.06 3.03 -7.86
C GLU A 26 18.09 4.04 -7.22
N ILE A 27 17.01 4.42 -7.92
CA ILE A 27 15.97 5.31 -7.39
C ILE A 27 14.85 4.56 -6.67
N PHE A 28 14.82 3.21 -6.76
CA PHE A 28 13.85 2.42 -6.00
C PHE A 28 14.25 2.35 -4.53
N PRO A 29 13.35 2.58 -3.57
CA PRO A 29 13.69 2.60 -2.15
C PRO A 29 14.35 1.30 -1.66
N ASP A 30 15.41 1.43 -0.87
CA ASP A 30 16.09 0.33 -0.24
C ASP A 30 15.21 -0.40 0.79
N LYS A 31 15.56 -1.66 1.08
CA LYS A 31 14.84 -2.50 2.07
C LYS A 31 14.68 -1.84 3.43
N GLU A 32 15.66 -1.08 3.87
CA GLU A 32 15.64 -0.41 5.17
C GLU A 32 14.53 0.65 5.25
N LEU A 33 14.23 1.33 4.14
CA LEU A 33 13.14 2.31 4.07
C LEU A 33 11.76 1.66 4.16
N TRP A 34 11.63 0.39 3.74
CA TRP A 34 10.36 -0.33 3.82
C TRP A 34 10.05 -0.86 5.22
N LYS A 35 11.06 -1.13 6.06
CA LYS A 35 10.89 -1.78 7.37
C LYS A 35 9.96 -1.05 8.34
N ASP A 36 9.94 0.25 8.31
CA ASP A 36 9.12 1.06 9.20
C ASP A 36 8.07 1.86 8.44
N SER A 37 7.75 1.42 7.22
CA SER A 37 6.80 2.11 6.37
C SER A 37 5.37 1.62 6.56
N THR A 38 4.44 2.54 6.37
CA THR A 38 3.06 2.26 5.96
C THR A 38 3.02 2.43 4.45
N LEU A 39 2.94 1.31 3.74
CA LEU A 39 2.95 1.30 2.29
C LEU A 39 1.59 1.75 1.75
N PHE A 40 1.54 2.84 1.01
CA PHE A 40 0.35 3.20 0.25
C PHE A 40 0.48 2.78 -1.21
N MET A 41 -0.57 2.16 -1.72
CA MET A 41 -0.61 1.57 -3.05
C MET A 41 -1.83 2.06 -3.82
N ASP A 42 -1.60 2.81 -4.86
CA ASP A 42 -2.62 3.12 -5.84
C ASP A 42 -2.61 2.02 -6.92
N ILE A 43 -3.51 1.05 -6.74
CA ILE A 43 -3.60 -0.18 -7.53
C ILE A 43 -4.74 -0.05 -8.54
N GLY A 44 -4.74 0.94 -9.33
CA GLY A 44 -5.77 1.09 -10.36
C GLY A 44 -5.16 1.01 -11.74
N THR A 45 -5.55 0.03 -12.55
CA THR A 45 -5.40 0.20 -13.98
C THR A 45 -6.68 0.85 -14.49
N PRO A 46 -6.63 1.96 -15.22
CA PRO A 46 -7.82 2.61 -15.78
C PRO A 46 -8.67 1.67 -16.65
N TYR A 47 -8.17 0.51 -16.96
CA TYR A 47 -8.73 -0.42 -17.95
C TYR A 47 -9.13 -1.79 -17.40
N GLY A 48 -9.16 -2.00 -16.08
CA GLY A 48 -9.72 -3.20 -15.45
C GLY A 48 -9.05 -4.52 -15.88
N VAL A 49 -7.76 -4.50 -16.16
CA VAL A 49 -7.02 -5.71 -16.52
C VAL A 49 -6.55 -6.40 -15.24
N GLU A 50 -7.34 -7.34 -14.73
CA GLU A 50 -7.05 -8.13 -13.51
C GLU A 50 -5.65 -8.75 -13.50
N THR A 51 -5.15 -9.18 -14.66
CA THR A 51 -3.80 -9.71 -14.81
C THR A 51 -2.72 -8.67 -14.49
N ALA A 52 -2.95 -7.39 -14.78
CA ALA A 52 -2.00 -6.33 -14.46
C ALA A 52 -1.90 -6.12 -12.95
N THR A 53 -3.03 -6.08 -12.24
CA THR A 53 -3.07 -6.00 -10.78
C THR A 53 -2.32 -7.18 -10.14
N LEU A 54 -2.58 -8.39 -10.59
CA LEU A 54 -1.90 -9.59 -10.10
C LEU A 54 -0.37 -9.51 -10.29
N HIS A 55 0.08 -9.10 -11.49
CA HIS A 55 1.50 -8.98 -11.79
C HIS A 55 2.18 -7.88 -10.95
N GLN A 56 1.52 -6.74 -10.77
CA GLN A 56 2.02 -5.66 -9.91
C GLN A 56 2.20 -6.14 -8.47
N LEU A 57 1.17 -6.73 -7.87
CA LEU A 57 1.24 -7.21 -6.49
C LEU A 57 2.31 -8.29 -6.31
N ARG A 58 2.44 -9.22 -7.26
CA ARG A 58 3.49 -10.24 -7.21
C ARG A 58 4.90 -9.68 -7.39
N ALA A 59 5.07 -8.60 -8.16
CA ALA A 59 6.37 -7.92 -8.25
C ALA A 59 6.78 -7.32 -6.91
N PHE A 60 5.84 -6.66 -6.19
CA PHE A 60 6.09 -6.15 -4.83
C PHE A 60 6.35 -7.28 -3.83
N ALA A 61 5.63 -8.39 -3.92
CA ALA A 61 5.85 -9.59 -3.12
C ALA A 61 7.24 -10.18 -3.35
N ALA A 62 7.65 -10.35 -4.61
CA ALA A 62 8.97 -10.86 -4.99
C ALA A 62 10.12 -9.96 -4.51
N ALA A 63 9.91 -8.65 -4.47
CA ALA A 63 10.84 -7.69 -3.87
C ALA A 63 10.84 -7.75 -2.32
N GLY A 64 9.93 -8.52 -1.70
CA GLY A 64 9.81 -8.69 -0.26
C GLY A 64 9.17 -7.52 0.47
N ILE A 65 8.63 -6.53 -0.24
CA ILE A 65 8.16 -5.26 0.34
C ILE A 65 7.06 -5.48 1.37
N PHE A 66 6.10 -6.37 1.08
CA PHE A 66 5.00 -6.67 2.02
C PHE A 66 5.45 -7.26 3.35
N LYS A 67 6.61 -7.94 3.37
CA LYS A 67 7.20 -8.52 4.60
C LYS A 67 7.90 -7.48 5.48
N TYR A 68 8.27 -6.34 4.89
CA TYR A 68 8.95 -5.26 5.60
C TYR A 68 8.00 -4.16 6.05
N ALA A 69 6.92 -3.92 5.30
CA ALA A 69 5.94 -2.89 5.63
C ALA A 69 5.17 -3.23 6.92
N ARG A 70 4.86 -2.22 7.72
CA ARG A 70 4.04 -2.35 8.93
C ARG A 70 2.55 -2.43 8.65
N GLY A 71 2.12 -1.92 7.51
CA GLY A 71 0.74 -1.95 7.07
C GLY A 71 0.58 -1.46 5.64
N LEU A 72 -0.57 -1.75 5.06
CA LEU A 72 -0.91 -1.40 3.68
C LEU A 72 -2.14 -0.50 3.63
N LEU A 73 -2.06 0.52 2.80
CA LEU A 73 -3.15 1.40 2.40
C LEU A 73 -3.40 1.21 0.91
N CYS A 74 -4.50 0.61 0.53
CA CYS A 74 -4.78 0.28 -0.86
C CYS A 74 -5.95 1.09 -1.41
N THR A 75 -5.79 1.61 -2.59
CA THR A 75 -6.76 2.50 -3.26
C THR A 75 -7.00 2.09 -4.70
N GLY A 76 -8.00 2.67 -5.32
CA GLY A 76 -8.26 2.51 -6.74
C GLY A 76 -8.82 1.16 -7.17
N MET A 77 -9.13 0.29 -6.22
CA MET A 77 -9.50 -1.09 -6.48
C MET A 77 -11.01 -1.28 -6.68
N ASN A 78 -11.34 -2.15 -7.59
CA ASN A 78 -12.67 -2.76 -7.72
C ASN A 78 -12.75 -4.07 -6.90
N ASP A 79 -13.87 -4.78 -6.93
CA ASP A 79 -14.04 -6.00 -6.14
C ASP A 79 -13.11 -7.13 -6.59
N SER A 80 -12.85 -7.29 -7.88
CA SER A 80 -11.91 -8.31 -8.37
C SER A 80 -10.47 -8.01 -7.97
N ASP A 81 -10.05 -6.75 -7.95
CA ASP A 81 -8.74 -6.36 -7.44
C ASP A 81 -8.58 -6.68 -5.94
N LYS A 82 -9.66 -6.51 -5.16
CA LYS A 82 -9.70 -6.89 -3.75
C LYS A 82 -9.43 -8.39 -3.55
N ASP A 83 -10.06 -9.23 -4.35
CA ASP A 83 -9.84 -10.67 -4.28
C ASP A 83 -8.42 -11.06 -4.66
N ILE A 84 -7.84 -10.40 -5.64
CA ILE A 84 -6.44 -10.55 -6.04
C ILE A 84 -5.50 -10.10 -4.90
N LEU A 85 -5.79 -8.98 -4.24
CA LEU A 85 -5.01 -8.52 -3.08
C LEU A 85 -5.04 -9.56 -1.95
N ILE A 86 -6.21 -10.07 -1.60
CA ILE A 86 -6.36 -11.13 -0.59
C ILE A 86 -5.57 -12.38 -1.00
N LYS A 87 -5.67 -12.79 -2.25
CA LYS A 87 -4.94 -13.94 -2.79
C LYS A 87 -3.44 -13.77 -2.60
N VAL A 88 -2.87 -12.66 -3.02
CA VAL A 88 -1.42 -12.44 -2.93
C VAL A 88 -0.98 -12.31 -1.47
N ILE A 89 -1.60 -11.43 -0.68
CA ILE A 89 -1.14 -11.12 0.67
C ILE A 89 -1.35 -12.30 1.63
N ARG A 90 -2.55 -12.89 1.65
CA ARG A 90 -2.89 -13.95 2.62
C ARG A 90 -2.44 -15.33 2.19
N TYR A 91 -2.69 -15.69 0.93
CA TYR A 91 -2.52 -17.07 0.50
C TYR A 91 -1.16 -17.33 -0.13
N GLU A 92 -0.62 -16.41 -0.93
CA GLU A 92 0.68 -16.59 -1.56
C GLU A 92 1.83 -16.20 -0.61
N GLU A 93 1.71 -15.07 0.12
CA GLU A 93 2.75 -14.58 1.04
C GLU A 93 2.55 -15.01 2.50
N GLY A 94 1.38 -15.51 2.88
CA GLY A 94 1.07 -15.97 4.23
C GLY A 94 0.94 -14.84 5.26
N LEU A 95 0.76 -13.59 4.83
CA LEU A 95 0.73 -12.41 5.69
C LEU A 95 -0.68 -12.13 6.23
N THR A 96 -1.21 -13.03 7.05
CA THR A 96 -2.59 -12.97 7.56
C THR A 96 -2.83 -11.84 8.57
N ASP A 97 -1.78 -11.44 9.29
CA ASP A 97 -1.86 -10.43 10.37
C ASP A 97 -1.43 -9.03 9.93
N LEU A 98 -0.90 -8.89 8.71
CA LEU A 98 -0.50 -7.59 8.18
C LEU A 98 -1.72 -6.65 8.10
N PRO A 99 -1.69 -5.47 8.76
CA PRO A 99 -2.76 -4.48 8.68
C PRO A 99 -2.97 -3.99 7.26
N VAL A 100 -4.19 -4.11 6.75
CA VAL A 100 -4.56 -3.64 5.40
C VAL A 100 -5.86 -2.86 5.45
N LEU A 101 -5.80 -1.58 5.16
CA LEU A 101 -6.97 -0.77 4.82
C LEU A 101 -7.14 -0.72 3.31
N TYR A 102 -8.37 -0.90 2.88
CA TYR A 102 -8.76 -0.99 1.49
C TYR A 102 -9.80 0.07 1.12
N ASN A 103 -9.82 0.45 -0.14
CA ASN A 103 -10.80 1.39 -0.70
C ASN A 103 -10.66 2.83 -0.14
N LEU A 104 -9.43 3.29 0.05
CA LEU A 104 -9.16 4.65 0.49
C LEU A 104 -9.34 5.66 -0.65
N ALA A 105 -9.73 6.88 -0.29
CA ALA A 105 -9.91 7.99 -1.23
C ALA A 105 -8.57 8.68 -1.58
N ILE A 106 -7.63 7.92 -2.12
CA ILE A 106 -6.31 8.40 -2.58
C ILE A 106 -6.02 7.87 -4.00
N GLY A 107 -5.09 8.51 -4.70
CA GLY A 107 -4.71 8.11 -6.05
C GLY A 107 -5.74 8.51 -7.12
N HIS A 108 -6.07 7.60 -8.03
CA HIS A 108 -6.92 7.85 -9.19
C HIS A 108 -8.44 7.79 -8.92
N ARG A 109 -8.87 8.10 -7.70
CA ARG A 109 -10.30 8.12 -7.32
C ARG A 109 -10.81 9.52 -6.98
N ILE A 110 -12.11 9.72 -7.17
CA ILE A 110 -12.82 10.93 -6.77
C ILE A 110 -13.87 10.54 -5.70
N PRO A 111 -13.90 11.22 -4.53
CA PRO A 111 -13.01 12.29 -4.09
C PRO A 111 -11.59 11.77 -3.81
N MET A 112 -10.60 12.66 -3.86
CA MET A 112 -9.19 12.33 -3.66
C MET A 112 -8.59 13.16 -2.54
N THR A 113 -7.84 12.51 -1.65
CA THR A 113 -7.09 13.15 -0.56
C THR A 113 -5.60 13.16 -0.88
N VAL A 114 -4.93 14.24 -0.49
CA VAL A 114 -3.47 14.34 -0.60
C VAL A 114 -2.80 13.51 0.48
N ILE A 115 -1.80 12.73 0.10
CA ILE A 115 -0.95 11.97 1.04
C ILE A 115 0.46 12.56 1.05
N PRO A 116 0.95 13.01 2.20
CA PRO A 116 2.31 13.51 2.34
C PRO A 116 3.29 12.33 2.46
N THR A 117 3.97 11.99 1.39
CA THR A 117 5.02 10.94 1.39
C THR A 117 6.09 11.27 2.43
N GLY A 118 6.50 10.27 3.21
CA GLY A 118 7.48 10.39 4.29
C GLY A 118 6.91 10.81 5.64
N ALA A 119 5.68 11.32 5.70
CA ALA A 119 5.03 11.68 6.97
C ALA A 119 4.68 10.44 7.79
N LEU A 120 4.71 10.58 9.12
CA LEU A 120 4.26 9.54 10.03
C LEU A 120 2.74 9.41 9.97
N ALA A 121 2.25 8.18 9.87
CA ALA A 121 0.84 7.87 9.79
C ALA A 121 0.47 6.68 10.68
N GLU A 122 -0.81 6.56 11.02
CA GLU A 122 -1.38 5.46 11.79
C GLU A 122 -2.49 4.77 11.01
N ILE A 123 -2.47 3.45 11.02
CA ILE A 123 -3.60 2.59 10.68
C ILE A 123 -4.20 2.07 11.98
N ASP A 124 -5.47 2.32 12.20
CA ASP A 124 -6.27 1.71 13.28
C ASP A 124 -7.25 0.71 12.64
N CYS A 125 -6.92 -0.57 12.75
CA CYS A 125 -7.73 -1.64 12.18
C CYS A 125 -9.05 -1.84 12.93
N ASP A 126 -9.08 -1.55 14.23
CA ASP A 126 -10.24 -1.79 15.07
C ASP A 126 -11.35 -0.76 14.78
N HIS A 127 -10.96 0.46 14.42
CA HIS A 127 -11.88 1.53 14.04
C HIS A 127 -11.94 1.76 12.53
N THR A 128 -11.14 1.04 11.75
CA THR A 128 -11.05 1.18 10.29
C THR A 128 -10.72 2.63 9.88
N THR A 129 -9.75 3.24 10.56
CA THR A 129 -9.33 4.61 10.30
C THR A 129 -7.86 4.71 9.90
N PHE A 130 -7.57 5.76 9.16
CA PHE A 130 -6.23 6.17 8.78
C PHE A 130 -6.02 7.63 9.18
N SER A 131 -4.89 7.92 9.82
CA SER A 131 -4.57 9.26 10.31
C SER A 131 -3.14 9.63 9.97
N ILE A 132 -2.91 10.89 9.57
CA ILE A 132 -1.60 11.49 9.41
C ILE A 132 -1.23 12.14 10.75
N LEU A 133 -0.10 11.75 11.34
CA LEU A 133 0.27 12.12 12.70
C LEU A 133 1.21 13.33 12.76
N GLU A 134 1.73 13.80 11.65
CA GLU A 134 2.62 14.96 11.58
C GLU A 134 2.31 15.82 10.35
N ALA A 135 2.72 17.08 10.38
CA ALA A 135 2.55 17.97 9.24
C ALA A 135 3.33 17.46 8.01
N GLY A 136 2.70 17.51 6.85
CA GLY A 136 3.31 17.09 5.57
C GLY A 136 4.36 18.08 5.04
N VAL A 137 4.45 19.27 5.63
CA VAL A 137 5.42 20.31 5.31
C VAL A 137 6.01 20.88 6.61
N LYS A 138 7.28 21.26 6.57
CA LYS A 138 7.92 22.03 7.64
C LYS A 138 7.79 23.51 7.30
N GLU A 139 7.51 24.33 8.34
CA GLU A 139 7.61 25.78 8.24
C GLU A 139 9.06 26.22 8.04
#